data_1b6c37db7e0c0341fbc103e33aa60b9c
#
_entry.id   1b6c37db7e0c0341fbc103e33aa60b9c
#
_cell.length_a   1.000
_cell.length_b   1.000
_cell.length_c   1.000
_cell.angle_alpha   90.00
_cell.angle_beta   90.00
_cell.angle_gamma   90.00
#
_symmetry.space_group_name_H-M   'P 1'
#
loop_
_entity.id
_entity.type
_entity.pdbx_description
1 polymer ?
#
loop_
_entity_poly.entity_id
_entity_poly.type
_entity_poly.pdbx_seq_one_letter_code
_entity_poly.pdbx_strand_id
1 'polypeptide(L)'
;VSILTVAMSIHVAIRHTTHYTFDRRVSLSPHVVRLRPAPHSRTPILAYTLKITPETHFINWQQDPFGNYLARLVFPEATREFSVDVEVIADMTVINPFDYFIEESAFHWPFDYDAALKRELAPYLETEPAGERLAAWLAEVPRERVHSNDFLVALNQRLQRDIAYTVRMEPGIQACEETLQKALGSCRDTAWLLVQILRHLGLAARFVSGYLVQLTADEKSLDGPSGPEADFTDLHAWAEVYLPGAGWIGLDPTSGLFAGEGHIPLACTPQPSSAAPIDGMTDPCEV
;
A
#
# COMPACT_ATOMS: atom_id res chain seq x y z
N VAL A 1 19.59 -37.01 10.86
CA VAL A 1 18.23 -37.15 10.31
C VAL A 1 17.59 -35.77 10.46
N SER A 2 17.47 -35.01 9.36
CA SER A 2 16.75 -33.71 9.34
C SER A 2 15.27 -34.01 9.14
N ILE A 3 14.44 -33.58 10.07
CA ILE A 3 12.99 -33.55 9.87
C ILE A 3 12.71 -32.30 9.07
N LEU A 4 12.39 -32.45 7.77
CA LEU A 4 11.80 -31.41 6.97
C LEU A 4 10.32 -31.26 7.42
N THR A 5 10.05 -30.27 8.23
CA THR A 5 8.67 -29.85 8.48
C THR A 5 8.21 -29.16 7.19
N VAL A 6 7.36 -29.79 6.41
CA VAL A 6 6.65 -29.13 5.30
C VAL A 6 5.61 -28.26 5.97
N ALA A 7 5.84 -26.95 6.01
CA ALA A 7 4.80 -26.00 6.35
C ALA A 7 3.70 -26.16 5.29
N MET A 8 2.48 -26.47 5.71
CA MET A 8 1.32 -26.43 4.82
C MET A 8 1.06 -24.95 4.50
N SER A 9 1.30 -24.55 3.25
CA SER A 9 0.97 -23.21 2.78
C SER A 9 -0.43 -23.19 2.14
N ILE A 10 -1.15 -22.09 2.30
CA ILE A 10 -2.44 -21.86 1.66
C ILE A 10 -2.19 -21.08 0.39
N HIS A 11 -2.57 -21.65 -0.76
CA HIS A 11 -2.54 -20.93 -2.02
C HIS A 11 -3.87 -20.19 -2.22
N VAL A 12 -3.79 -18.89 -2.46
CA VAL A 12 -4.95 -18.03 -2.74
C VAL A 12 -4.92 -17.59 -4.20
N ALA A 13 -6.06 -17.70 -4.87
CA ALA A 13 -6.28 -17.13 -6.18
C ALA A 13 -7.08 -15.82 -6.04
N ILE A 14 -6.44 -14.70 -6.34
CA ILE A 14 -7.06 -13.37 -6.37
C ILE A 14 -7.49 -13.10 -7.81
N ARG A 15 -8.75 -12.71 -8.00
CA ARG A 15 -9.24 -12.20 -9.28
C ARG A 15 -9.74 -10.78 -9.09
N HIS A 16 -9.16 -9.85 -9.88
CA HIS A 16 -9.54 -8.45 -9.90
C HIS A 16 -10.02 -8.09 -11.30
N THR A 17 -11.22 -7.53 -11.39
CA THR A 17 -11.79 -7.00 -12.63
C THR A 17 -12.21 -5.55 -12.43
N THR A 18 -11.69 -4.67 -13.27
CA THR A 18 -12.18 -3.30 -13.42
C THR A 18 -12.76 -3.14 -14.81
N HIS A 19 -14.03 -2.75 -14.91
CA HIS A 19 -14.72 -2.63 -16.19
C HIS A 19 -15.42 -1.27 -16.31
N TYR A 20 -15.16 -0.59 -17.44
CA TYR A 20 -15.77 0.68 -17.81
C TYR A 20 -16.59 0.48 -19.07
N THR A 21 -17.83 0.99 -19.09
CA THR A 21 -18.71 1.03 -20.26
C THR A 21 -19.01 2.48 -20.58
N PHE A 22 -18.80 2.88 -21.84
CA PHE A 22 -18.99 4.25 -22.29
C PHE A 22 -20.29 4.40 -23.09
N ASP A 23 -21.02 5.50 -22.91
CA ASP A 23 -22.24 5.84 -23.66
C ASP A 23 -22.02 5.89 -25.19
N ARG A 24 -20.77 6.15 -25.60
CA ARG A 24 -20.34 6.25 -27.01
C ARG A 24 -18.96 5.62 -27.22
N ARG A 25 -18.52 5.54 -28.48
CA ARG A 25 -17.12 5.20 -28.76
C ARG A 25 -16.22 6.37 -28.37
N VAL A 26 -15.22 6.11 -27.55
CA VAL A 26 -14.23 7.07 -27.03
C VAL A 26 -12.82 6.64 -27.40
N SER A 27 -11.96 7.62 -27.63
CA SER A 27 -10.52 7.38 -27.73
C SER A 27 -9.95 7.27 -26.31
N LEU A 28 -9.13 6.27 -26.08
CA LEU A 28 -8.40 6.10 -24.83
C LEU A 28 -6.99 6.69 -25.00
N SER A 29 -6.60 7.62 -24.12
CA SER A 29 -5.21 8.05 -24.03
C SER A 29 -4.31 6.85 -23.68
N PRO A 30 -2.98 6.96 -23.75
CA PRO A 30 -2.13 5.93 -23.17
C PRO A 30 -2.48 5.72 -21.71
N HIS A 31 -2.83 4.47 -21.35
CA HIS A 31 -3.14 4.08 -19.96
C HIS A 31 -1.94 3.40 -19.31
N VAL A 32 -1.87 3.52 -18.00
CA VAL A 32 -0.88 2.82 -17.17
C VAL A 32 -1.60 1.96 -16.15
N VAL A 33 -1.26 0.67 -16.09
CA VAL A 33 -1.81 -0.29 -15.14
C VAL A 33 -0.70 -0.77 -14.21
N ARG A 34 -0.90 -0.61 -12.88
CA ARG A 34 0.03 -1.00 -11.80
C ARG A 34 -0.63 -2.05 -10.91
N LEU A 35 -1.04 -3.16 -11.51
CA LEU A 35 -1.73 -4.27 -10.84
C LEU A 35 -0.90 -5.56 -10.82
N ARG A 36 0.41 -5.47 -11.13
CA ARG A 36 1.33 -6.59 -10.98
C ARG A 36 2.04 -6.48 -9.64
N PRO A 37 2.06 -7.56 -8.82
CA PRO A 37 2.76 -7.57 -7.55
C PRO A 37 4.20 -7.09 -7.67
N ALA A 38 4.61 -6.23 -6.75
CA ALA A 38 5.93 -5.62 -6.72
C ALA A 38 7.02 -6.70 -6.54
N PRO A 39 8.24 -6.50 -7.11
CA PRO A 39 9.29 -7.52 -7.07
C PRO A 39 9.81 -7.83 -5.65
N HIS A 40 9.55 -6.94 -4.70
CA HIS A 40 9.93 -7.10 -3.29
C HIS A 40 8.78 -7.61 -2.40
N SER A 41 7.67 -8.09 -2.99
CA SER A 41 6.61 -8.73 -2.21
C SER A 41 7.17 -9.84 -1.33
N ARG A 42 6.89 -9.78 -0.02
CA ARG A 42 7.30 -10.84 0.93
C ARG A 42 6.49 -12.12 0.73
N THR A 43 5.25 -11.98 0.25
CA THR A 43 4.38 -13.09 -0.11
C THR A 43 4.78 -13.62 -1.48
N PRO A 44 5.17 -14.90 -1.63
CA PRO A 44 5.55 -15.47 -2.90
C PRO A 44 4.40 -15.45 -3.91
N ILE A 45 4.66 -14.94 -5.12
CA ILE A 45 3.70 -14.92 -6.21
C ILE A 45 4.01 -16.07 -7.16
N LEU A 46 3.10 -17.03 -7.23
CA LEU A 46 3.26 -18.26 -8.02
C LEU A 46 2.84 -18.06 -9.47
N ALA A 47 1.82 -17.22 -9.73
CA ALA A 47 1.37 -16.88 -11.07
C ALA A 47 0.76 -15.47 -11.11
N TYR A 48 0.85 -14.85 -12.30
CA TYR A 48 0.24 -13.57 -12.59
C TYR A 48 -0.22 -13.54 -14.04
N THR A 49 -1.45 -13.07 -14.28
CA THR A 49 -1.98 -12.80 -15.61
C THR A 49 -2.62 -11.44 -15.68
N LEU A 50 -2.52 -10.79 -16.84
CA LEU A 50 -3.20 -9.54 -17.16
C LEU A 50 -3.90 -9.70 -18.49
N LYS A 51 -5.21 -9.47 -18.52
CA LYS A 51 -6.01 -9.41 -19.75
C LYS A 51 -6.62 -8.03 -19.87
N ILE A 52 -6.55 -7.46 -21.07
CA ILE A 52 -7.05 -6.11 -21.39
C ILE A 52 -8.10 -6.22 -22.50
N THR A 53 -9.19 -5.48 -22.35
CA THR A 53 -10.18 -5.22 -23.38
C THR A 53 -10.19 -3.72 -23.70
N PRO A 54 -10.19 -3.26 -24.96
CA PRO A 54 -10.29 -4.05 -26.19
C PRO A 54 -9.01 -4.86 -26.48
N GLU A 55 -9.15 -5.97 -27.21
CA GLU A 55 -8.02 -6.84 -27.55
C GLU A 55 -7.00 -6.16 -28.48
N THR A 56 -7.46 -5.21 -29.32
CA THR A 56 -6.59 -4.42 -30.18
C THR A 56 -5.92 -3.32 -29.35
N HIS A 57 -4.77 -3.63 -28.77
CA HIS A 57 -3.93 -2.69 -28.03
C HIS A 57 -2.45 -3.07 -28.12
N PHE A 58 -1.59 -2.09 -27.85
CA PHE A 58 -0.16 -2.32 -27.60
C PHE A 58 0.11 -2.29 -26.11
N ILE A 59 0.91 -3.22 -25.63
CA ILE A 59 1.36 -3.28 -24.25
C ILE A 59 2.88 -3.20 -24.18
N ASN A 60 3.40 -2.31 -23.33
CA ASN A 60 4.82 -2.23 -23.01
C ASN A 60 4.99 -2.30 -21.49
N TRP A 61 5.66 -3.36 -21.02
CA TRP A 61 6.02 -3.52 -19.62
C TRP A 61 7.25 -2.67 -19.29
N GLN A 62 7.15 -1.92 -18.22
CA GLN A 62 8.20 -1.02 -17.73
C GLN A 62 8.35 -1.17 -16.21
N GLN A 63 9.46 -0.66 -15.69
CA GLN A 63 9.58 -0.29 -14.28
C GLN A 63 9.53 1.22 -14.17
N ASP A 64 8.85 1.71 -13.14
CA ASP A 64 8.88 3.12 -12.79
C ASP A 64 10.21 3.48 -12.08
N PRO A 65 10.48 4.77 -11.81
CA PRO A 65 11.69 5.19 -11.08
C PRO A 65 11.83 4.59 -9.68
N PHE A 66 10.77 4.00 -9.13
CA PHE A 66 10.72 3.43 -7.78
C PHE A 66 10.82 1.89 -7.80
N GLY A 67 10.97 1.29 -8.99
CA GLY A 67 11.12 -0.16 -9.18
C GLY A 67 9.82 -0.93 -9.29
N ASN A 68 8.65 -0.29 -9.31
CA ASN A 68 7.37 -0.96 -9.48
C ASN A 68 7.15 -1.39 -10.94
N TYR A 69 6.46 -2.50 -11.13
CA TYR A 69 6.02 -2.90 -12.47
C TYR A 69 4.84 -2.06 -12.92
N LEU A 70 4.85 -1.65 -14.19
CA LEU A 70 3.72 -1.02 -14.84
C LEU A 70 3.57 -1.53 -16.28
N ALA A 71 2.32 -1.70 -16.71
CA ALA A 71 1.96 -1.96 -18.09
C ALA A 71 1.48 -0.64 -18.71
N ARG A 72 2.22 -0.14 -19.73
CA ARG A 72 1.78 0.99 -20.54
C ARG A 72 0.99 0.48 -21.73
N LEU A 73 -0.26 0.90 -21.83
CA LEU A 73 -1.21 0.49 -22.87
C LEU A 73 -1.43 1.63 -23.86
N VAL A 74 -1.51 1.31 -25.15
CA VAL A 74 -1.88 2.25 -26.21
C VAL A 74 -2.96 1.61 -27.05
N PHE A 75 -4.07 2.32 -27.24
CA PHE A 75 -5.24 1.87 -27.97
C PHE A 75 -5.33 2.62 -29.31
N PRO A 76 -5.19 1.93 -30.45
CA PRO A 76 -5.22 2.58 -31.76
C PRO A 76 -6.63 2.94 -32.23
N GLU A 77 -7.66 2.33 -31.63
CA GLU A 77 -9.04 2.47 -32.05
C GLU A 77 -9.94 2.95 -30.93
N ALA A 78 -10.96 3.75 -31.26
CA ALA A 78 -12.00 4.13 -30.33
C ALA A 78 -12.82 2.91 -29.89
N THR A 79 -13.22 2.86 -28.63
CA THR A 79 -13.94 1.73 -28.02
C THR A 79 -15.18 2.20 -27.24
N ARG A 80 -16.08 1.27 -26.92
CA ARG A 80 -17.20 1.47 -26.00
C ARG A 80 -16.98 0.85 -24.63
N GLU A 81 -15.87 0.12 -24.46
CA GLU A 81 -15.56 -0.54 -23.18
C GLU A 81 -14.05 -0.55 -22.96
N PHE A 82 -13.67 -0.55 -21.68
CA PHE A 82 -12.31 -0.79 -21.25
C PHE A 82 -12.36 -1.71 -20.03
N SER A 83 -11.67 -2.85 -20.10
CA SER A 83 -11.58 -3.78 -18.98
C SER A 83 -10.13 -4.16 -18.69
N VAL A 84 -9.85 -4.29 -17.41
CA VAL A 84 -8.58 -4.79 -16.87
C VAL A 84 -8.91 -5.97 -15.99
N ASP A 85 -8.54 -7.19 -16.40
CA ASP A 85 -8.71 -8.41 -15.64
C ASP A 85 -7.33 -8.93 -15.20
N VAL A 86 -7.18 -9.11 -13.90
CA VAL A 86 -5.94 -9.60 -13.27
C VAL A 86 -6.25 -10.89 -12.50
N GLU A 87 -5.37 -11.88 -12.66
CA GLU A 87 -5.36 -13.06 -11.78
C GLU A 87 -3.98 -13.18 -11.13
N VAL A 88 -3.95 -13.38 -9.81
CA VAL A 88 -2.74 -13.60 -9.02
C VAL A 88 -2.91 -14.87 -8.20
N ILE A 89 -1.93 -15.76 -8.26
CA ILE A 89 -1.84 -16.89 -7.33
C ILE A 89 -0.71 -16.60 -6.35
N ALA A 90 -1.04 -16.52 -5.08
CA ALA A 90 -0.12 -16.21 -4.00
C ALA A 90 -0.03 -17.36 -3.00
N ASP A 91 1.14 -17.55 -2.42
CA ASP A 91 1.39 -18.50 -1.35
C ASP A 91 1.35 -17.75 0.00
N MET A 92 0.28 -17.99 0.78
CA MET A 92 0.00 -17.32 2.04
C MET A 92 0.77 -17.96 3.20
N THR A 93 2.09 -18.06 3.05
CA THR A 93 2.96 -18.48 4.15
C THR A 93 2.98 -17.40 5.22
N VAL A 94 2.63 -17.76 6.45
CA VAL A 94 2.59 -16.84 7.59
C VAL A 94 3.94 -16.13 7.76
N ILE A 95 3.91 -14.83 7.82
CA ILE A 95 5.08 -13.96 7.97
C ILE A 95 5.03 -13.30 9.36
N ASN A 96 6.08 -13.49 10.17
CA ASN A 96 6.26 -12.64 11.34
C ASN A 96 6.65 -11.21 10.86
N PRO A 97 5.82 -10.19 11.09
CA PRO A 97 6.11 -8.83 10.62
C PRO A 97 7.33 -8.21 11.29
N PHE A 98 7.81 -8.77 12.41
CA PHE A 98 8.99 -8.33 13.16
C PHE A 98 10.24 -9.18 12.88
N ASP A 99 10.22 -10.08 11.89
CA ASP A 99 11.36 -10.92 11.52
C ASP A 99 12.35 -10.13 10.65
N TYR A 100 13.06 -9.20 11.28
CA TYR A 100 14.13 -8.37 10.71
C TYR A 100 15.07 -7.86 11.80
N PHE A 101 16.24 -7.40 11.39
CA PHE A 101 17.22 -6.77 12.27
C PHE A 101 17.27 -5.27 12.01
N ILE A 102 17.28 -4.47 13.08
CA ILE A 102 17.48 -3.02 13.01
C ILE A 102 18.94 -2.75 13.36
N GLU A 103 19.61 -1.89 12.59
CA GLU A 103 20.94 -1.40 12.93
C GLU A 103 20.95 -0.65 14.27
N GLU A 104 22.06 -0.71 15.00
CA GLU A 104 22.20 -0.07 16.31
C GLU A 104 21.89 1.44 16.26
N SER A 105 22.27 2.11 15.16
CA SER A 105 22.00 3.52 14.91
C SER A 105 20.51 3.89 14.89
N ALA A 106 19.64 2.94 14.53
CA ALA A 106 18.19 3.12 14.42
C ALA A 106 17.40 2.26 15.41
N PHE A 107 18.08 1.55 16.32
CA PHE A 107 17.41 0.65 17.28
C PHE A 107 16.44 1.37 18.22
N HIS A 108 16.70 2.66 18.49
CA HIS A 108 15.81 3.51 19.27
C HIS A 108 15.41 4.74 18.48
N TRP A 109 14.16 5.08 18.53
CA TRP A 109 13.62 6.37 18.06
C TRP A 109 13.72 7.40 19.20
N PRO A 110 14.02 8.69 18.93
CA PRO A 110 14.37 9.26 17.63
C PRO A 110 15.80 8.91 17.19
N PHE A 111 15.98 8.78 15.86
CA PHE A 111 17.28 8.57 15.24
C PHE A 111 17.39 9.41 13.95
N ASP A 112 18.60 9.59 13.44
CA ASP A 112 18.87 10.25 12.17
C ASP A 112 19.50 9.26 11.18
N TYR A 113 19.12 9.35 9.92
CA TYR A 113 19.80 8.63 8.84
C TYR A 113 21.20 9.24 8.60
N ASP A 114 22.19 8.40 8.29
CA ASP A 114 23.48 8.92 7.83
C ASP A 114 23.31 9.73 6.52
N ALA A 115 24.32 10.56 6.22
CA ALA A 115 24.24 11.51 5.11
C ALA A 115 24.14 10.85 3.73
N ALA A 116 24.65 9.63 3.54
CA ALA A 116 24.57 8.90 2.27
C ALA A 116 23.15 8.35 2.09
N LEU A 117 22.66 7.61 3.07
CA LEU A 117 21.31 7.04 3.07
C LEU A 117 20.23 8.13 3.00
N LYS A 118 20.41 9.25 3.70
CA LYS A 118 19.47 10.38 3.63
C LYS A 118 19.33 10.96 2.22
N ARG A 119 20.40 10.98 1.42
CA ARG A 119 20.33 11.42 0.02
C ARG A 119 19.56 10.42 -0.85
N GLU A 120 19.73 9.13 -0.62
CA GLU A 120 19.00 8.07 -1.35
C GLU A 120 17.51 8.05 -0.99
N LEU A 121 17.18 8.37 0.26
CA LEU A 121 15.82 8.46 0.77
C LEU A 121 15.16 9.82 0.57
N ALA A 122 15.80 10.79 -0.09
CA ALA A 122 15.32 12.16 -0.21
C ALA A 122 13.85 12.28 -0.66
N PRO A 123 13.36 11.58 -1.71
CA PRO A 123 11.95 11.65 -2.12
C PRO A 123 10.95 11.17 -1.06
N TYR A 124 11.41 10.31 -0.16
CA TYR A 124 10.60 9.72 0.91
C TYR A 124 10.67 10.49 2.23
N LEU A 125 11.41 11.58 2.26
CA LEU A 125 11.51 12.53 3.37
C LEU A 125 10.82 13.87 3.08
N GLU A 126 10.35 14.07 1.83
CA GLU A 126 9.63 15.29 1.45
C GLU A 126 8.28 15.39 2.18
N THR A 127 8.07 16.51 2.88
CA THR A 127 6.84 16.79 3.62
C THR A 127 5.97 17.79 2.89
N GLU A 128 4.64 17.60 2.98
CA GLU A 128 3.69 18.67 2.71
C GLU A 128 3.67 19.67 3.87
N PRO A 129 3.32 20.94 3.65
CA PRO A 129 3.17 21.89 4.75
C PRO A 129 2.16 21.38 5.79
N ALA A 130 2.56 21.31 7.05
CA ALA A 130 1.66 20.94 8.13
C ALA A 130 0.70 22.12 8.41
N GLY A 131 -0.61 21.85 8.31
CA GLY A 131 -1.63 22.76 8.81
C GLY A 131 -1.73 22.69 10.33
N GLU A 132 -2.70 23.43 10.89
CA GLU A 132 -2.85 23.55 12.36
C GLU A 132 -3.13 22.21 13.05
N ARG A 133 -3.96 21.33 12.43
CA ARG A 133 -4.34 20.04 13.03
C ARG A 133 -3.21 19.04 12.97
N LEU A 134 -2.52 18.94 11.86
CA LEU A 134 -1.36 18.06 11.73
C LEU A 134 -0.24 18.52 12.68
N ALA A 135 0.02 19.82 12.76
CA ALA A 135 1.00 20.37 13.70
C ALA A 135 0.64 20.07 15.16
N ALA A 136 -0.64 20.23 15.55
CA ALA A 136 -1.12 19.88 16.88
C ALA A 136 -0.97 18.38 17.17
N TRP A 137 -1.35 17.51 16.22
CA TRP A 137 -1.22 16.06 16.36
C TRP A 137 0.24 15.63 16.54
N LEU A 138 1.15 16.23 15.77
CA LEU A 138 2.59 15.97 15.85
C LEU A 138 3.22 16.45 17.16
N ALA A 139 2.72 17.57 17.72
CA ALA A 139 3.20 18.10 19.00
C ALA A 139 2.90 17.17 20.20
N GLU A 140 1.88 16.33 20.08
CA GLU A 140 1.52 15.35 21.11
C GLU A 140 2.30 14.03 21.00
N VAL A 141 3.12 13.83 19.95
CA VAL A 141 3.94 12.62 19.81
C VAL A 141 5.08 12.68 20.83
N PRO A 142 5.17 11.69 21.76
CA PRO A 142 6.26 11.62 22.72
C PRO A 142 7.64 11.59 22.02
N ARG A 143 8.64 12.25 22.59
CA ARG A 143 10.00 12.33 22.04
C ARG A 143 11.04 11.60 22.90
N GLU A 144 10.59 10.87 23.91
CA GLU A 144 11.42 10.03 24.75
C GLU A 144 12.04 8.91 23.92
N ARG A 145 13.25 8.52 24.30
CA ARG A 145 13.96 7.42 23.65
C ARG A 145 13.29 6.09 23.95
N VAL A 146 12.74 5.44 22.92
CA VAL A 146 12.07 4.13 22.99
C VAL A 146 12.55 3.22 21.87
N HIS A 147 12.33 1.93 21.98
CA HIS A 147 12.62 1.00 20.89
C HIS A 147 11.82 1.37 19.63
N SER A 148 12.46 1.36 18.45
CA SER A 148 11.84 1.85 17.22
C SER A 148 10.57 1.07 16.83
N ASN A 149 10.52 -0.25 17.07
CA ASN A 149 9.29 -1.01 16.84
C ASN A 149 8.15 -0.58 17.76
N ASP A 150 8.44 -0.38 19.05
CA ASP A 150 7.43 0.05 20.03
C ASP A 150 6.87 1.42 19.66
N PHE A 151 7.75 2.34 19.22
CA PHE A 151 7.36 3.63 18.71
C PHE A 151 6.41 3.52 17.52
N LEU A 152 6.77 2.73 16.51
CA LEU A 152 5.96 2.56 15.29
C LEU A 152 4.63 1.86 15.57
N VAL A 153 4.60 0.86 16.44
CA VAL A 153 3.37 0.20 16.90
C VAL A 153 2.45 1.22 17.57
N ALA A 154 2.98 1.99 18.55
CA ALA A 154 2.19 2.97 19.29
C ALA A 154 1.64 4.08 18.37
N LEU A 155 2.47 4.56 17.42
CA LEU A 155 2.10 5.59 16.45
C LEU A 155 0.96 5.11 15.53
N ASN A 156 1.12 3.92 14.96
CA ASN A 156 0.14 3.32 14.04
C ASN A 156 -1.20 3.05 14.76
N GLN A 157 -1.16 2.49 15.95
CA GLN A 157 -2.35 2.25 16.78
C GLN A 157 -3.03 3.54 17.23
N ARG A 158 -2.26 4.61 17.51
CA ARG A 158 -2.84 5.92 17.83
C ARG A 158 -3.63 6.43 16.62
N LEU A 159 -3.04 6.40 15.43
CA LEU A 159 -3.72 6.88 14.23
C LEU A 159 -4.98 6.05 13.91
N GLN A 160 -4.93 4.75 14.08
CA GLN A 160 -6.09 3.86 13.92
C GLN A 160 -7.24 4.21 14.89
N ARG A 161 -6.94 4.62 16.11
CA ARG A 161 -7.98 5.09 17.07
C ARG A 161 -8.52 6.46 16.74
N ASP A 162 -7.67 7.35 16.21
CA ASP A 162 -8.02 8.76 15.96
C ASP A 162 -8.84 8.93 14.68
N ILE A 163 -8.70 8.03 13.69
CA ILE A 163 -9.36 8.11 12.40
C ILE A 163 -10.25 6.88 12.18
N ALA A 164 -11.55 7.09 12.13
CA ALA A 164 -12.51 6.05 11.80
C ALA A 164 -12.40 5.68 10.30
N TYR A 165 -12.55 4.39 10.01
CA TYR A 165 -12.53 3.90 8.63
C TYR A 165 -13.85 4.13 7.90
N THR A 166 -13.78 4.53 6.63
CA THR A 166 -14.91 4.56 5.71
C THR A 166 -14.51 4.15 4.31
N VAL A 167 -15.43 3.53 3.58
CA VAL A 167 -15.27 3.34 2.13
C VAL A 167 -15.59 4.65 1.43
N ARG A 168 -14.66 5.12 0.60
CA ARG A 168 -14.80 6.36 -0.16
C ARG A 168 -14.60 6.09 -1.65
N MET A 169 -15.64 6.37 -2.45
CA MET A 169 -15.64 6.11 -3.89
C MET A 169 -15.06 7.28 -4.71
N GLU A 170 -14.96 8.47 -4.12
CA GLU A 170 -14.37 9.63 -4.79
C GLU A 170 -12.90 9.36 -5.14
N PRO A 171 -12.44 9.73 -6.35
CA PRO A 171 -11.06 9.54 -6.75
C PRO A 171 -10.09 10.40 -5.91
N GLY A 172 -8.83 10.00 -5.90
CA GLY A 172 -7.78 10.69 -5.16
C GLY A 172 -7.80 10.41 -3.66
N ILE A 173 -7.13 11.27 -2.91
CA ILE A 173 -6.98 11.22 -1.45
C ILE A 173 -7.50 12.50 -0.81
N GLN A 174 -7.90 12.44 0.46
CA GLN A 174 -8.14 13.63 1.28
C GLN A 174 -6.80 14.27 1.66
N ALA A 175 -6.79 15.61 1.81
CA ALA A 175 -5.67 16.28 2.46
C ALA A 175 -5.55 15.83 3.93
N CYS A 176 -4.33 15.84 4.49
CA CYS A 176 -4.09 15.44 5.88
C CYS A 176 -4.95 16.25 6.87
N GLU A 177 -5.08 17.56 6.66
CA GLU A 177 -5.93 18.43 7.48
C GLU A 177 -7.41 18.02 7.41
N GLU A 178 -7.91 17.64 6.24
CA GLU A 178 -9.29 17.21 6.04
C GLU A 178 -9.56 15.89 6.77
N THR A 179 -8.65 14.91 6.64
CA THR A 179 -8.76 13.62 7.33
C THR A 179 -8.77 13.81 8.85
N LEU A 180 -7.87 14.63 9.38
CA LEU A 180 -7.83 14.96 10.81
C LEU A 180 -9.07 15.74 11.26
N GLN A 181 -9.56 16.68 10.46
CA GLN A 181 -10.77 17.45 10.78
C GLN A 181 -12.01 16.57 10.87
N LYS A 182 -12.15 15.62 9.94
CA LYS A 182 -13.30 14.71 9.89
C LYS A 182 -13.17 13.55 10.87
N ALA A 183 -11.95 13.25 11.35
CA ALA A 183 -11.61 12.03 12.06
C ALA A 183 -12.12 10.78 11.32
N LEU A 184 -12.14 10.84 9.98
CA LEU A 184 -12.73 9.84 9.10
C LEU A 184 -11.97 9.80 7.77
N GLY A 185 -11.58 8.61 7.32
CA GLY A 185 -10.88 8.44 6.05
C GLY A 185 -10.97 7.02 5.50
N SER A 186 -10.71 6.88 4.19
CA SER A 186 -10.48 5.57 3.57
C SER A 186 -9.05 5.09 3.85
N CYS A 187 -8.72 3.85 3.49
CA CYS A 187 -7.36 3.33 3.59
C CYS A 187 -6.33 4.25 2.91
N ARG A 188 -6.66 4.84 1.76
CA ARG A 188 -5.78 5.77 1.03
C ARG A 188 -5.51 7.05 1.82
N ASP A 189 -6.53 7.59 2.47
CA ASP A 189 -6.47 8.85 3.23
C ASP A 189 -5.64 8.68 4.50
N THR A 190 -5.88 7.60 5.24
CA THR A 190 -5.14 7.28 6.47
C THR A 190 -3.70 6.85 6.19
N ALA A 191 -3.47 6.10 5.11
CA ALA A 191 -2.11 5.74 4.68
C ALA A 191 -1.28 6.98 4.33
N TRP A 192 -1.86 7.94 3.57
CA TRP A 192 -1.15 9.17 3.25
C TRP A 192 -0.89 10.04 4.48
N LEU A 193 -1.87 10.15 5.37
CA LEU A 193 -1.69 10.85 6.64
C LEU A 193 -0.56 10.24 7.46
N LEU A 194 -0.48 8.90 7.55
CA LEU A 194 0.63 8.22 8.25
C LEU A 194 1.98 8.50 7.57
N VAL A 195 2.06 8.47 6.24
CA VAL A 195 3.27 8.82 5.50
C VAL A 195 3.73 10.23 5.86
N GLN A 196 2.83 11.21 5.87
CA GLN A 196 3.17 12.59 6.21
C GLN A 196 3.58 12.73 7.70
N ILE A 197 2.89 12.07 8.61
CA ILE A 197 3.27 12.03 10.02
C ILE A 197 4.69 11.49 10.19
N LEU A 198 5.01 10.33 9.59
CA LEU A 198 6.34 9.72 9.67
C LEU A 198 7.43 10.66 9.13
N ARG A 199 7.18 11.32 7.99
CA ARG A 199 8.13 12.26 7.38
C ARG A 199 8.37 13.50 8.25
N HIS A 200 7.32 14.07 8.83
CA HIS A 200 7.46 15.18 9.79
C HIS A 200 8.20 14.77 11.08
N LEU A 201 8.21 13.49 11.39
CA LEU A 201 8.99 12.92 12.49
C LEU A 201 10.43 12.57 12.11
N GLY A 202 10.83 12.86 10.85
CA GLY A 202 12.18 12.60 10.33
C GLY A 202 12.39 11.19 9.79
N LEU A 203 11.32 10.38 9.66
CA LEU A 203 11.37 9.02 9.15
C LEU A 203 10.99 8.98 7.67
N ALA A 204 11.85 8.36 6.85
CA ALA A 204 11.55 8.15 5.44
C ALA A 204 10.36 7.20 5.30
N ALA A 205 9.32 7.64 4.60
CA ALA A 205 8.10 6.87 4.43
C ALA A 205 7.58 6.95 3.00
N ARG A 206 6.90 5.89 2.55
CA ARG A 206 6.29 5.80 1.23
C ARG A 206 4.85 5.29 1.29
N PHE A 207 4.07 5.70 0.33
CA PHE A 207 2.71 5.23 0.12
C PHE A 207 2.74 3.91 -0.65
N VAL A 208 1.90 2.98 -0.25
CA VAL A 208 1.76 1.67 -0.92
C VAL A 208 0.31 1.47 -1.34
N SER A 209 0.13 1.09 -2.61
CA SER A 209 -1.10 0.52 -3.14
C SER A 209 -0.89 -0.97 -3.36
N GLY A 210 -1.82 -1.81 -2.95
CA GLY A 210 -1.69 -3.25 -3.04
C GLY A 210 -3.00 -4.00 -2.90
N TYR A 211 -2.93 -5.33 -2.86
CA TYR A 211 -4.03 -6.17 -2.43
C TYR A 211 -3.93 -6.46 -0.94
N LEU A 212 -5.06 -6.44 -0.26
CA LEU A 212 -5.23 -7.01 1.07
C LEU A 212 -5.99 -8.31 0.93
N VAL A 213 -5.43 -9.40 1.45
CA VAL A 213 -6.06 -10.70 1.56
C VAL A 213 -6.20 -11.05 3.03
N GLN A 214 -7.41 -11.28 3.48
CA GLN A 214 -7.70 -11.72 4.84
C GLN A 214 -8.48 -13.04 4.77
N LEU A 215 -7.90 -14.08 5.33
CA LEU A 215 -8.52 -15.40 5.40
C LEU A 215 -9.22 -15.58 6.74
N THR A 216 -10.35 -16.25 6.71
CA THR A 216 -11.05 -16.68 7.91
C THR A 216 -10.21 -17.72 8.65
N ALA A 217 -10.02 -17.54 9.93
CA ALA A 217 -9.31 -18.54 10.74
C ALA A 217 -10.15 -19.82 10.87
N ASP A 218 -9.52 -20.98 10.65
CA ASP A 218 -10.16 -22.31 10.88
C ASP A 218 -10.58 -22.49 12.35
N GLU A 219 -9.79 -21.92 13.27
CA GLU A 219 -10.09 -21.89 14.70
C GLU A 219 -10.05 -20.45 15.22
N LYS A 220 -11.09 -20.04 15.95
CA LYS A 220 -11.15 -18.72 16.58
C LYS A 220 -10.12 -18.62 17.69
N SER A 221 -9.38 -17.50 17.75
CA SER A 221 -8.49 -17.21 18.86
C SER A 221 -9.24 -17.23 20.19
N LEU A 222 -8.67 -17.89 21.21
CA LEU A 222 -9.23 -17.91 22.56
C LEU A 222 -9.09 -16.55 23.26
N ASP A 223 -7.98 -15.83 22.97
CA ASP A 223 -7.66 -14.52 23.52
C ASP A 223 -7.19 -13.60 22.39
N GLY A 224 -8.04 -12.66 21.96
CA GLY A 224 -7.69 -11.67 20.93
C GLY A 224 -8.82 -11.36 19.98
N PRO A 225 -8.62 -10.41 19.05
CA PRO A 225 -9.63 -10.11 18.05
C PRO A 225 -9.86 -11.33 17.15
N SER A 226 -11.12 -11.68 16.96
CA SER A 226 -11.50 -12.65 15.93
C SER A 226 -11.18 -12.06 14.57
N GLY A 227 -10.50 -12.81 13.70
CA GLY A 227 -10.29 -12.44 12.30
C GLY A 227 -11.60 -12.19 11.54
N PRO A 228 -11.56 -11.99 10.22
CA PRO A 228 -12.76 -11.76 9.42
C PRO A 228 -13.71 -12.97 9.50
N GLU A 229 -15.01 -12.72 9.36
CA GLU A 229 -16.05 -13.77 9.37
C GLU A 229 -16.08 -14.56 8.06
N ALA A 230 -15.53 -14.02 6.98
CA ALA A 230 -15.40 -14.64 5.67
C ALA A 230 -14.10 -14.20 5.01
N ASP A 231 -13.59 -15.02 4.10
CA ASP A 231 -12.45 -14.65 3.27
C ASP A 231 -12.75 -13.36 2.52
N PHE A 232 -11.80 -12.44 2.55
CA PHE A 232 -11.94 -11.11 1.98
C PHE A 232 -10.69 -10.71 1.21
N THR A 233 -10.86 -10.07 0.07
CA THR A 233 -9.79 -9.41 -0.68
C THR A 233 -10.29 -8.14 -1.32
N ASP A 234 -9.47 -7.09 -1.28
CA ASP A 234 -9.75 -5.81 -1.93
C ASP A 234 -8.45 -5.10 -2.30
N LEU A 235 -8.57 -4.05 -3.13
CA LEU A 235 -7.52 -3.05 -3.26
C LEU A 235 -7.40 -2.28 -1.94
N HIS A 236 -6.19 -2.15 -1.47
CA HIS A 236 -5.87 -1.54 -0.19
C HIS A 236 -4.70 -0.56 -0.30
N ALA A 237 -4.56 0.29 0.69
CA ALA A 237 -3.43 1.19 0.81
C ALA A 237 -2.91 1.22 2.25
N TRP A 238 -1.57 1.30 2.36
CA TRP A 238 -0.87 1.42 3.64
C TRP A 238 0.37 2.28 3.50
N ALA A 239 1.09 2.48 4.58
CA ALA A 239 2.37 3.16 4.59
C ALA A 239 3.52 2.18 4.80
N GLU A 240 4.68 2.48 4.25
CA GLU A 240 5.92 1.82 4.64
C GLU A 240 6.93 2.85 5.14
N VAL A 241 7.65 2.50 6.20
CA VAL A 241 8.73 3.28 6.81
C VAL A 241 10.06 2.58 6.61
N TYR A 242 11.12 3.33 6.34
CA TYR A 242 12.46 2.77 6.17
C TYR A 242 13.21 2.73 7.51
N LEU A 243 13.65 1.55 7.91
CA LEU A 243 14.52 1.35 9.06
C LEU A 243 15.88 0.81 8.61
N PRO A 244 17.01 1.48 8.95
CA PRO A 244 18.35 0.95 8.69
C PRO A 244 18.50 -0.49 9.20
N GLY A 245 19.01 -1.36 8.33
CA GLY A 245 19.13 -2.79 8.58
C GLY A 245 17.89 -3.63 8.24
N ALA A 246 16.69 -3.09 8.44
CA ALA A 246 15.42 -3.77 8.18
C ALA A 246 14.84 -3.47 6.80
N GLY A 247 15.18 -2.30 6.21
CA GLY A 247 14.58 -1.84 4.96
C GLY A 247 13.18 -1.25 5.15
N TRP A 248 12.29 -1.46 4.18
CA TRP A 248 10.92 -0.96 4.20
C TRP A 248 10.00 -1.85 5.03
N ILE A 249 9.37 -1.29 6.05
CA ILE A 249 8.45 -1.97 6.98
C ILE A 249 7.05 -1.41 6.81
N GLY A 250 6.09 -2.29 6.51
CA GLY A 250 4.69 -1.93 6.29
C GLY A 250 3.91 -1.67 7.57
N LEU A 251 3.15 -0.58 7.59
CA LEU A 251 2.26 -0.16 8.66
C LEU A 251 0.88 0.08 8.07
N ASP A 252 -0.11 -0.66 8.49
CA ASP A 252 -1.49 -0.45 8.08
C ASP A 252 -2.26 0.35 9.14
N PRO A 253 -2.53 1.64 8.91
CA PRO A 253 -3.24 2.47 9.88
C PRO A 253 -4.75 2.15 9.94
N THR A 254 -5.29 1.38 9.01
CA THR A 254 -6.69 0.96 9.03
C THR A 254 -6.91 -0.11 10.10
N SER A 255 -5.99 -1.05 10.20
CA SER A 255 -6.02 -2.13 11.20
C SER A 255 -5.24 -1.77 12.48
N GLY A 256 -4.29 -0.83 12.41
CA GLY A 256 -3.33 -0.54 13.49
C GLY A 256 -2.21 -1.57 13.60
N LEU A 257 -2.11 -2.50 12.66
CA LEU A 257 -1.13 -3.59 12.64
C LEU A 257 -0.01 -3.32 11.64
N PHE A 258 1.06 -4.10 11.73
CA PHE A 258 2.09 -4.16 10.70
C PHE A 258 1.62 -5.02 9.54
N ALA A 259 2.10 -4.71 8.33
CA ALA A 259 1.79 -5.49 7.15
C ALA A 259 2.38 -6.91 7.24
N GLY A 260 1.54 -7.91 7.07
CA GLY A 260 1.88 -9.33 7.04
C GLY A 260 1.73 -9.93 5.64
N GLU A 261 1.59 -11.25 5.58
CA GLU A 261 1.46 -12.02 4.33
C GLU A 261 0.26 -11.61 3.48
N GLY A 262 -0.80 -11.11 4.10
CA GLY A 262 -1.99 -10.62 3.39
C GLY A 262 -1.80 -9.32 2.64
N HIS A 263 -0.72 -8.59 2.90
CA HIS A 263 -0.43 -7.32 2.24
C HIS A 263 0.50 -7.55 1.04
N ILE A 264 -0.06 -7.63 -0.16
CA ILE A 264 0.67 -7.85 -1.41
C ILE A 264 0.86 -6.50 -2.11
N PRO A 265 2.06 -5.87 -2.06
CA PRO A 265 2.29 -4.57 -2.66
C PRO A 265 2.26 -4.65 -4.19
N LEU A 266 1.65 -3.65 -4.82
CA LEU A 266 1.59 -3.46 -6.27
C LEU A 266 2.44 -2.27 -6.71
N ALA A 267 2.30 -1.14 -6.01
CA ALA A 267 3.10 0.06 -6.26
C ALA A 267 3.46 0.77 -4.94
N CYS A 268 4.76 1.01 -4.74
CA CYS A 268 5.31 1.70 -3.59
C CYS A 268 5.98 2.98 -4.08
N THR A 269 5.46 4.14 -3.69
CA THR A 269 5.87 5.42 -4.28
C THR A 269 5.94 6.54 -3.22
N PRO A 270 6.73 7.60 -3.45
CA PRO A 270 6.73 8.74 -2.54
C PRO A 270 5.42 9.54 -2.56
N GLN A 271 4.60 9.45 -3.65
CA GLN A 271 3.36 10.19 -3.80
C GLN A 271 2.20 9.26 -4.19
N PRO A 272 1.00 9.39 -3.62
CA PRO A 272 -0.14 8.50 -3.90
C PRO A 272 -0.57 8.48 -5.38
N SER A 273 -0.45 9.61 -6.06
CA SER A 273 -0.80 9.72 -7.49
C SER A 273 0.02 8.79 -8.38
N SER A 274 1.29 8.52 -7.99
CA SER A 274 2.18 7.62 -8.72
C SER A 274 1.90 6.13 -8.43
N ALA A 275 1.07 5.83 -7.44
CA ALA A 275 0.68 4.47 -7.05
C ALA A 275 -0.75 4.09 -7.52
N ALA A 276 -1.42 4.95 -8.29
CA ALA A 276 -2.77 4.66 -8.79
C ALA A 276 -2.78 3.34 -9.58
N PRO A 277 -3.71 2.41 -9.27
CA PRO A 277 -3.77 1.10 -9.93
C PRO A 277 -3.98 1.19 -11.45
N ILE A 278 -4.82 2.11 -11.87
CA ILE A 278 -5.09 2.42 -13.28
C ILE A 278 -5.08 3.94 -13.43
N ASP A 279 -4.36 4.43 -14.43
CA ASP A 279 -4.25 5.85 -14.75
C ASP A 279 -4.34 6.04 -16.27
N GLY A 280 -5.15 7.01 -16.69
CA GLY A 280 -5.39 7.34 -18.09
C GLY A 280 -6.60 8.25 -18.23
N MET A 281 -6.83 8.75 -19.44
CA MET A 281 -7.94 9.64 -19.77
C MET A 281 -8.72 9.11 -20.97
N THR A 282 -9.97 9.51 -21.05
CA THR A 282 -10.86 9.26 -22.19
C THR A 282 -11.33 10.59 -22.78
N ASP A 283 -11.87 10.55 -24.00
CA ASP A 283 -12.73 11.62 -24.49
C ASP A 283 -13.88 11.88 -23.49
N PRO A 284 -14.44 13.10 -23.45
CA PRO A 284 -15.60 13.37 -22.61
C PRO A 284 -16.78 12.42 -22.92
N CYS A 285 -17.25 11.68 -21.92
CA CYS A 285 -18.33 10.70 -22.04
C CYS A 285 -19.00 10.47 -20.69
N GLU A 286 -20.13 9.75 -20.68
CA GLU A 286 -20.71 9.15 -19.48
C GLU A 286 -20.15 7.73 -19.33
N VAL A 287 -19.83 7.34 -18.07
CA VAL A 287 -19.22 6.04 -17.70
C VAL A 287 -20.16 5.26 -16.82
#